data_0b15ad916e35d0409a6f64892d3772fe
#
_entry.id   0b15ad916e35d0409a6f64892d3772fe
#
_cell.length_a   1.000
_cell.length_b   1.000
_cell.length_c   1.000
_cell.angle_alpha   90.00
_cell.angle_beta   90.00
_cell.angle_gamma   90.00
#
_symmetry.space_group_name_H-M   'P 1'
#
loop_
_entity.id
_entity.type
_entity.pdbx_description
1 polymer ?
#
loop_
_entity_poly.entity_id
_entity_poly.type
_entity_poly.pdbx_seq_one_letter_code
_entity_poly.pdbx_strand_id
1 'polypeptide(L)'
;VRSRGLGDVYKRQVLRTSLITGLPYEDEAAFEELCDFLGEQKLQRVGAFAYSPEEGTPAAKMLNRVDADEAQRRAELVMEVQSQVMDQFNDSRMGDTVEVLCDGWDGQSMSYVGRSYAESPGIDGSIYFTSDSPVEAGDFVRVRITGAMDGELTGERTEE
;
A
#
# COMPACT_ATOMS: atom_id res chain seq x y z
N VAL A 1 22.22 9.48 21.63
CA VAL A 1 20.97 8.70 21.73
C VAL A 1 21.01 7.67 20.62
N ARG A 2 21.16 6.39 20.97
CA ARG A 2 21.01 5.31 19.98
C ARG A 2 19.56 5.32 19.51
N SER A 3 19.33 5.58 18.23
CA SER A 3 18.04 5.31 17.59
C SER A 3 17.75 3.83 17.80
N ARG A 4 16.78 3.51 18.62
CA ARG A 4 16.17 2.17 18.64
C ARG A 4 15.44 2.05 17.32
N GLY A 5 15.83 1.07 16.50
CA GLY A 5 15.21 0.87 15.20
C GLY A 5 13.69 0.83 15.34
N LEU A 6 12.98 1.46 14.41
CA LEU A 6 11.50 1.48 14.32
C LEU A 6 10.87 0.07 14.45
N GLY A 7 11.60 -0.98 14.08
CA GLY A 7 11.14 -2.35 14.11
C GLY A 7 10.77 -2.94 15.48
N ASP A 8 11.30 -2.38 16.60
CA ASP A 8 11.00 -2.92 17.93
C ASP A 8 9.80 -2.25 18.62
N VAL A 9 9.48 -1.01 18.21
CA VAL A 9 8.41 -0.22 18.85
C VAL A 9 7.08 -0.37 18.11
N TYR A 10 7.11 -0.73 16.81
CA TYR A 10 5.94 -0.67 15.93
C TYR A 10 5.76 -1.92 15.08
N LYS A 11 5.87 -3.10 15.67
CA LYS A 11 5.71 -4.41 14.97
C LYS A 11 4.37 -4.62 14.23
N ARG A 12 3.42 -3.70 14.36
CA ARG A 12 2.11 -3.74 13.73
C ARG A 12 1.80 -2.52 12.85
N GLN A 13 2.79 -1.67 12.56
CA GLN A 13 2.56 -0.53 11.69
C GLN A 13 2.78 -0.90 10.23
N VAL A 14 1.94 -0.35 9.38
CA VAL A 14 2.11 -0.34 7.93
C VAL A 14 2.79 0.97 7.56
N LEU A 15 3.92 0.88 6.89
CA LEU A 15 4.64 2.05 6.40
C LEU A 15 4.05 2.49 5.07
N ARG A 16 3.73 3.79 5.00
CA ARG A 16 3.27 4.44 3.77
C ARG A 16 4.24 5.55 3.38
N THR A 17 4.58 5.61 2.10
CA THR A 17 5.38 6.70 1.53
C THR A 17 4.97 7.00 0.09
N SER A 18 5.40 8.15 -0.40
CA SER A 18 5.26 8.54 -1.80
C SER A 18 6.64 8.83 -2.36
N LEU A 19 6.90 8.34 -3.55
CA LEU A 19 8.15 8.50 -4.27
C LEU A 19 7.92 9.37 -5.51
N ILE A 20 8.96 10.08 -5.90
CA ILE A 20 8.98 10.83 -7.16
C ILE A 20 10.14 10.30 -8.00
N THR A 21 9.84 9.86 -9.21
CA THR A 21 10.82 9.36 -10.19
C THR A 21 11.08 10.38 -11.28
N GLY A 22 12.23 10.33 -11.93
CA GLY A 22 12.60 11.27 -12.99
C GLY A 22 13.08 12.62 -12.48
N LEU A 23 13.59 12.68 -11.27
CA LEU A 23 14.20 13.89 -10.71
C LEU A 23 15.41 14.33 -11.54
N PRO A 24 15.75 15.63 -11.59
CA PRO A 24 17.00 16.07 -12.18
C PRO A 24 18.20 15.30 -11.60
N TYR A 25 19.10 14.84 -12.47
CA TYR A 25 20.26 14.01 -12.16
C TYR A 25 19.96 12.56 -11.72
N GLU A 26 18.74 12.09 -11.78
CA GLU A 26 18.42 10.68 -11.59
C GLU A 26 18.85 9.88 -12.82
N ASP A 27 19.99 9.24 -12.73
CA ASP A 27 20.48 8.33 -13.77
C ASP A 27 19.85 6.93 -13.62
N GLU A 28 20.20 6.03 -14.54
CA GLU A 28 19.68 4.64 -14.52
C GLU A 28 20.13 3.89 -13.26
N ALA A 29 21.37 4.10 -12.82
CA ALA A 29 21.89 3.43 -11.62
C ALA A 29 21.15 3.85 -10.35
N ALA A 30 20.81 5.14 -10.22
CA ALA A 30 20.01 5.63 -9.10
C ALA A 30 18.58 5.08 -9.13
N PHE A 31 18.01 4.92 -10.32
CA PHE A 31 16.68 4.32 -10.47
C PHE A 31 16.69 2.81 -10.15
N GLU A 32 17.70 2.06 -10.61
CA GLU A 32 17.89 0.65 -10.25
C GLU A 32 18.05 0.47 -8.73
N GLU A 33 18.87 1.31 -8.09
CA GLU A 33 19.04 1.31 -6.62
C GLU A 33 17.71 1.54 -5.88
N LEU A 34 16.85 2.42 -6.39
CA LEU A 34 15.50 2.64 -5.84
C LEU A 34 14.64 1.38 -5.94
N CYS A 35 14.64 0.70 -7.09
CA CYS A 35 13.87 -0.53 -7.29
C CYS A 35 14.36 -1.65 -6.37
N ASP A 36 15.67 -1.82 -6.26
CA ASP A 36 16.29 -2.80 -5.37
C ASP A 36 15.93 -2.52 -3.90
N PHE A 37 16.04 -1.25 -3.48
CA PHE A 37 15.65 -0.81 -2.14
C PHE A 37 14.21 -1.17 -1.81
N LEU A 38 13.27 -0.94 -2.72
CA LEU A 38 11.87 -1.28 -2.51
C LEU A 38 11.65 -2.79 -2.37
N GLY A 39 12.31 -3.58 -3.22
CA GLY A 39 12.25 -5.04 -3.17
C GLY A 39 12.84 -5.62 -1.87
N GLU A 40 13.90 -5.00 -1.33
CA GLU A 40 14.55 -5.41 -0.10
C GLU A 40 13.77 -4.98 1.15
N GLN A 41 13.33 -3.71 1.21
CA GLN A 41 12.68 -3.14 2.40
C GLN A 41 11.21 -3.54 2.52
N LYS A 42 10.58 -3.95 1.43
CA LYS A 42 9.18 -4.43 1.40
C LYS A 42 8.22 -3.47 2.12
N LEU A 43 8.32 -2.18 1.79
CA LEU A 43 7.39 -1.17 2.30
C LEU A 43 5.98 -1.48 1.79
N GLN A 44 5.03 -1.63 2.70
CA GLN A 44 3.70 -2.17 2.37
C GLN A 44 2.86 -1.24 1.50
N ARG A 45 3.02 0.07 1.65
CA ARG A 45 2.19 1.06 0.93
C ARG A 45 3.07 2.14 0.32
N VAL A 46 3.39 2.02 -0.95
CA VAL A 46 4.16 3.01 -1.70
C VAL A 46 3.36 3.50 -2.89
N GLY A 47 3.30 4.82 -3.06
CA GLY A 47 2.83 5.44 -4.30
C GLY A 47 4.01 6.05 -5.06
N ALA A 48 4.00 6.00 -6.37
CA ALA A 48 5.02 6.63 -7.22
C ALA A 48 4.40 7.64 -8.17
N PHE A 49 5.11 8.75 -8.38
CA PHE A 49 4.69 9.84 -9.25
C PHE A 49 5.85 10.27 -10.12
N ALA A 50 5.59 10.56 -11.39
CA ALA A 50 6.55 11.20 -12.27
C ALA A 50 6.84 12.63 -11.79
N TYR A 51 8.11 13.04 -11.83
CA TYR A 51 8.50 14.40 -11.51
C TYR A 51 7.86 15.39 -12.48
N SER A 52 7.20 16.41 -11.93
CA SER A 52 6.72 17.58 -12.66
C SER A 52 7.44 18.85 -12.18
N PRO A 53 8.07 19.62 -13.06
CA PRO A 53 8.77 20.84 -12.67
C PRO A 53 7.79 21.93 -12.24
N GLU A 54 7.81 22.30 -10.97
CA GLU A 54 6.99 23.38 -10.41
C GLU A 54 7.72 24.72 -10.45
N GLU A 55 7.07 25.75 -10.98
CA GLU A 55 7.64 27.08 -11.11
C GLU A 55 8.08 27.62 -9.73
N GLY A 56 9.25 28.25 -9.69
CA GLY A 56 9.82 28.84 -8.47
C GLY A 56 10.64 27.88 -7.63
N THR A 57 10.60 26.56 -7.88
CA THR A 57 11.39 25.59 -7.14
C THR A 57 12.86 25.54 -7.62
N PRO A 58 13.83 25.17 -6.73
CA PRO A 58 15.19 24.91 -7.14
C PRO A 58 15.30 23.79 -8.18
N ALA A 59 14.55 22.72 -8.03
CA ALA A 59 14.56 21.56 -8.92
C ALA A 59 14.14 21.92 -10.37
N ALA A 60 13.16 22.81 -10.52
CA ALA A 60 12.74 23.30 -11.84
C ALA A 60 13.82 24.09 -12.60
N LYS A 61 14.87 24.56 -11.92
CA LYS A 61 16.00 25.30 -12.50
C LYS A 61 17.22 24.40 -12.77
N MET A 62 17.20 23.16 -12.31
CA MET A 62 18.30 22.21 -12.50
C MET A 62 18.39 21.77 -13.96
N LEU A 63 19.63 21.49 -14.37
CA LEU A 63 19.94 20.87 -15.66
C LEU A 63 19.83 19.35 -15.53
N ASN A 64 20.08 18.64 -16.64
CA ASN A 64 20.04 17.16 -16.68
C ASN A 64 18.69 16.59 -16.20
N ARG A 65 17.62 17.12 -16.73
CA ARG A 65 16.28 16.60 -16.48
C ARG A 65 16.10 15.27 -17.20
N VAL A 66 15.46 14.35 -16.52
CA VAL A 66 14.92 13.14 -17.15
C VAL A 66 13.74 13.57 -18.04
N ASP A 67 13.60 12.92 -19.19
CA ASP A 67 12.47 13.13 -20.07
C ASP A 67 11.16 12.78 -19.37
N ALA A 68 10.07 13.49 -19.67
CA ALA A 68 8.80 13.30 -18.99
C ALA A 68 8.20 11.90 -19.23
N ASP A 69 8.35 11.35 -20.43
CA ASP A 69 7.87 10.01 -20.76
C ASP A 69 8.69 8.95 -20.01
N GLU A 70 10.00 9.17 -19.88
CA GLU A 70 10.87 8.32 -19.09
C GLU A 70 10.56 8.40 -17.58
N ALA A 71 10.30 9.59 -17.05
CA ALA A 71 9.89 9.77 -15.66
C ALA A 71 8.58 9.02 -15.37
N GLN A 72 7.62 9.08 -16.31
CA GLN A 72 6.37 8.35 -16.21
C GLN A 72 6.59 6.83 -16.27
N ARG A 73 7.41 6.35 -17.20
CA ARG A 73 7.77 4.93 -17.31
C ARG A 73 8.40 4.41 -16.02
N ARG A 74 9.29 5.18 -15.40
CA ARG A 74 9.91 4.84 -14.13
C ARG A 74 8.89 4.76 -12.98
N ALA A 75 7.95 5.70 -12.92
CA ALA A 75 6.88 5.64 -11.93
C ALA A 75 6.02 4.36 -12.09
N GLU A 76 5.69 3.98 -13.31
CA GLU A 76 4.94 2.75 -13.61
C GLU A 76 5.72 1.50 -13.18
N LEU A 77 7.02 1.42 -13.48
CA LEU A 77 7.86 0.31 -13.03
C LEU A 77 7.96 0.20 -11.50
N VAL A 78 8.07 1.34 -10.80
CA VAL A 78 8.02 1.34 -9.33
C VAL A 78 6.70 0.79 -8.82
N MET A 79 5.58 1.14 -9.48
CA MET A 79 4.26 0.60 -9.10
C MET A 79 4.13 -0.89 -9.40
N GLU A 80 4.78 -1.42 -10.45
CA GLU A 80 4.84 -2.87 -10.70
C GLU A 80 5.61 -3.61 -9.59
N VAL A 81 6.77 -3.09 -9.18
CA VAL A 81 7.53 -3.64 -8.03
C VAL A 81 6.68 -3.59 -6.77
N GLN A 82 6.01 -2.48 -6.54
CA GLN A 82 5.16 -2.29 -5.36
C GLN A 82 3.96 -3.24 -5.34
N SER A 83 3.35 -3.53 -6.48
CA SER A 83 2.26 -4.50 -6.58
C SER A 83 2.70 -5.87 -6.06
N GLN A 84 3.88 -6.35 -6.45
CA GLN A 84 4.41 -7.62 -5.97
C GLN A 84 4.68 -7.62 -4.46
N VAL A 85 5.17 -6.51 -3.91
CA VAL A 85 5.39 -6.37 -2.45
C VAL A 85 4.05 -6.40 -1.72
N MET A 86 3.02 -5.74 -2.27
CA MET A 86 1.69 -5.73 -1.68
C MET A 86 1.02 -7.09 -1.70
N ASP A 87 1.15 -7.83 -2.81
CA ASP A 87 0.64 -9.20 -2.91
C ASP A 87 1.29 -10.11 -1.87
N GLN A 88 2.62 -10.05 -1.71
CA GLN A 88 3.34 -10.78 -0.65
C GLN A 88 2.87 -10.39 0.76
N PHE A 89 2.61 -9.09 1.00
CA PHE A 89 2.08 -8.63 2.27
C PHE A 89 0.68 -9.18 2.54
N ASN A 90 -0.22 -9.11 1.55
CA ASN A 90 -1.57 -9.63 1.66
C ASN A 90 -1.56 -11.16 1.85
N ASP A 91 -0.74 -11.89 1.11
CA ASP A 91 -0.57 -13.34 1.27
C ASP A 91 -0.08 -13.71 2.68
N SER A 92 0.82 -12.90 3.24
CA SER A 92 1.33 -13.14 4.60
C SER A 92 0.26 -13.02 5.69
N ARG A 93 -0.87 -12.38 5.38
CA ARG A 93 -2.01 -12.20 6.30
C ARG A 93 -3.01 -13.36 6.26
N MET A 94 -2.83 -14.32 5.36
CA MET A 94 -3.70 -15.49 5.25
C MET A 94 -3.75 -16.26 6.57
N GLY A 95 -4.96 -16.49 7.07
CA GLY A 95 -5.21 -17.15 8.37
C GLY A 95 -5.17 -16.22 9.58
N ASP A 96 -4.68 -14.99 9.44
CA ASP A 96 -4.71 -14.00 10.52
C ASP A 96 -6.15 -13.59 10.86
N THR A 97 -6.39 -13.33 12.15
CA THR A 97 -7.60 -12.69 12.61
C THR A 97 -7.32 -11.22 12.90
N VAL A 98 -7.99 -10.34 12.17
CA VAL A 98 -7.83 -8.88 12.26
C VAL A 98 -9.12 -8.22 12.73
N GLU A 99 -8.98 -7.08 13.39
CA GLU A 99 -10.11 -6.20 13.68
C GLU A 99 -10.44 -5.36 12.45
N VAL A 100 -11.68 -5.40 12.00
CA VAL A 100 -12.19 -4.72 10.81
C VAL A 100 -13.29 -3.76 11.20
N LEU A 101 -13.17 -2.51 10.81
CA LEU A 101 -14.27 -1.56 10.83
C LEU A 101 -15.14 -1.80 9.60
N CYS A 102 -16.39 -2.15 9.82
CA CYS A 102 -17.36 -2.36 8.75
C CYS A 102 -17.74 -1.00 8.14
N ASP A 103 -17.57 -0.88 6.84
CA ASP A 103 -18.01 0.28 6.06
C ASP A 103 -19.43 0.10 5.49
N GLY A 104 -19.94 -1.14 5.45
CA GLY A 104 -21.30 -1.45 5.04
C GLY A 104 -21.44 -2.79 4.31
N TRP A 105 -22.60 -2.95 3.65
CA TRP A 105 -22.92 -4.09 2.83
C TRP A 105 -22.75 -3.78 1.35
N ASP A 106 -22.01 -4.60 0.65
CA ASP A 106 -21.89 -4.55 -0.81
C ASP A 106 -22.80 -5.60 -1.45
N GLY A 107 -23.84 -5.14 -2.12
CA GLY A 107 -24.81 -6.01 -2.79
C GLY A 107 -24.26 -6.69 -4.06
N GLN A 108 -23.14 -6.23 -4.59
CA GLN A 108 -22.52 -6.78 -5.79
C GLN A 108 -21.70 -8.04 -5.46
N SER A 109 -20.90 -7.97 -4.42
CA SER A 109 -20.14 -9.11 -3.89
C SER A 109 -20.93 -9.97 -2.92
N MET A 110 -22.12 -9.54 -2.50
CA MET A 110 -22.93 -10.19 -1.47
C MET A 110 -22.15 -10.41 -0.17
N SER A 111 -21.37 -9.41 0.23
CA SER A 111 -20.47 -9.43 1.39
C SER A 111 -20.53 -8.11 2.14
N TYR A 112 -20.15 -8.12 3.40
CA TYR A 112 -19.78 -6.91 4.09
C TYR A 112 -18.43 -6.43 3.59
N VAL A 113 -18.23 -5.12 3.56
CA VAL A 113 -16.97 -4.49 3.19
C VAL A 113 -16.46 -3.66 4.37
N GLY A 114 -15.16 -3.69 4.59
CA GLY A 114 -14.54 -2.92 5.66
C GLY A 114 -13.04 -2.82 5.49
N ARG A 115 -12.39 -2.29 6.50
CA ARG A 115 -10.95 -2.07 6.52
C ARG A 115 -10.37 -2.33 7.91
N SER A 116 -9.14 -2.82 7.94
CA SER A 116 -8.37 -2.99 9.17
C SER A 116 -7.43 -1.79 9.40
N TYR A 117 -6.50 -1.94 10.33
CA TYR A 117 -5.42 -0.98 10.58
C TYR A 117 -4.50 -0.74 9.36
N ALA A 118 -4.52 -1.63 8.38
CA ALA A 118 -3.59 -1.63 7.25
C ALA A 118 -4.17 -0.98 5.98
N GLU A 119 -5.46 -0.75 5.91
CA GLU A 119 -6.14 -0.17 4.75
C GLU A 119 -6.58 1.28 5.03
N SER A 120 -6.16 2.21 4.18
CA SER A 120 -6.64 3.60 4.19
C SER A 120 -7.92 3.74 3.38
N PRO A 121 -8.95 4.45 3.90
CA PRO A 121 -10.23 4.59 3.22
C PRO A 121 -10.08 5.20 1.83
N GLY A 122 -10.64 4.54 0.81
CA GLY A 122 -10.69 5.03 -0.57
C GLY A 122 -9.35 5.10 -1.31
N ILE A 123 -8.28 4.55 -0.73
CA ILE A 123 -6.94 4.53 -1.33
C ILE A 123 -6.42 3.10 -1.48
N ASP A 124 -6.55 2.29 -0.44
CA ASP A 124 -6.12 0.90 -0.44
C ASP A 124 -7.30 -0.03 -0.76
N GLY A 125 -7.01 -1.30 -1.01
CA GLY A 125 -8.03 -2.34 -1.12
C GLY A 125 -8.82 -2.51 0.16
N SER A 126 -9.94 -3.23 0.06
CA SER A 126 -10.87 -3.48 1.16
C SER A 126 -10.80 -4.93 1.63
N ILE A 127 -11.41 -5.18 2.76
CA ILE A 127 -11.64 -6.54 3.27
C ILE A 127 -13.11 -6.86 3.07
N TYR A 128 -13.40 -7.83 2.20
CA TYR A 128 -14.74 -8.38 2.02
C TYR A 128 -14.93 -9.56 2.96
N PHE A 129 -16.00 -9.57 3.74
CA PHE A 129 -16.21 -10.65 4.69
C PHE A 129 -17.66 -11.09 4.79
N THR A 130 -17.84 -12.37 5.15
CA THR A 130 -19.14 -12.95 5.46
C THR A 130 -19.37 -12.96 6.96
N SER A 131 -20.64 -12.96 7.37
CA SER A 131 -21.05 -13.03 8.77
C SER A 131 -22.40 -13.74 8.89
N ASP A 132 -22.53 -14.63 9.86
CA ASP A 132 -23.81 -15.31 10.19
C ASP A 132 -24.80 -14.40 10.92
N SER A 133 -24.31 -13.28 11.44
CA SER A 133 -25.13 -12.27 12.13
C SER A 133 -25.03 -10.94 11.42
N PRO A 134 -26.09 -10.11 11.43
CA PRO A 134 -26.04 -8.77 10.85
C PRO A 134 -24.92 -7.94 11.45
N VAL A 135 -24.28 -7.12 10.59
CA VAL A 135 -23.23 -6.16 10.98
C VAL A 135 -23.65 -4.80 10.44
N GLU A 136 -23.56 -3.76 11.24
CA GLU A 136 -23.88 -2.40 10.82
C GLU A 136 -22.62 -1.64 10.41
N ALA A 137 -22.78 -0.66 9.53
CA ALA A 137 -21.68 0.27 9.21
C ALA A 137 -21.24 1.02 10.47
N GLY A 138 -19.95 1.00 10.74
CA GLY A 138 -19.36 1.57 11.97
C GLY A 138 -19.05 0.53 13.05
N ASP A 139 -19.51 -0.71 12.92
CA ASP A 139 -19.15 -1.77 13.86
C ASP A 139 -17.70 -2.23 13.66
N PHE A 140 -17.05 -2.54 14.78
CA PHE A 140 -15.78 -3.26 14.77
C PHE A 140 -16.04 -4.76 14.97
N VAL A 141 -15.56 -5.56 14.02
CA VAL A 141 -15.70 -7.01 14.05
C VAL A 141 -14.35 -7.70 13.85
N ARG A 142 -14.22 -8.90 14.36
CA ARG A 142 -13.04 -9.73 14.10
C ARG A 142 -13.28 -10.57 12.85
N VAL A 143 -12.33 -10.51 11.92
CA VAL A 143 -12.41 -11.22 10.65
C VAL A 143 -11.16 -12.05 10.48
N ARG A 144 -11.33 -13.34 10.23
CA ARG A 144 -10.24 -14.23 9.81
C ARG A 144 -10.08 -14.12 8.30
N ILE A 145 -8.89 -13.76 7.86
CA ILE A 145 -8.56 -13.62 6.44
C ILE A 145 -8.46 -15.02 5.82
N THR A 146 -9.19 -15.23 4.74
CA THR A 146 -9.28 -16.51 4.02
C THR A 146 -8.82 -16.44 2.57
N GLY A 147 -8.65 -15.23 2.02
CA GLY A 147 -8.22 -15.02 0.64
C GLY A 147 -7.61 -13.65 0.42
N ALA A 148 -6.82 -13.57 -0.65
CA ALA A 148 -6.26 -12.32 -1.18
C ALA A 148 -6.35 -12.39 -2.70
N MET A 149 -6.84 -11.33 -3.35
CA MET A 149 -6.93 -11.23 -4.80
C MET A 149 -7.01 -9.77 -5.23
N ASP A 150 -6.20 -9.39 -6.20
CA ASP A 150 -6.23 -8.06 -6.83
C ASP A 150 -6.12 -6.88 -5.82
N GLY A 151 -5.30 -7.06 -4.77
CA GLY A 151 -5.11 -6.06 -3.72
C GLY A 151 -6.20 -6.05 -2.64
N GLU A 152 -7.28 -6.81 -2.82
CA GLU A 152 -8.38 -6.99 -1.88
C GLU A 152 -8.16 -8.22 -0.99
N LEU A 153 -8.77 -8.23 0.18
CA LEU A 153 -8.78 -9.39 1.07
C LEU A 153 -10.19 -9.93 1.24
N THR A 154 -10.29 -11.23 1.43
CA THR A 154 -11.56 -11.86 1.80
C THR A 154 -11.43 -12.55 3.15
N GLY A 155 -12.55 -12.68 3.86
CA GLY A 155 -12.54 -13.31 5.17
C GLY A 155 -13.91 -13.69 5.68
N GLU A 156 -13.91 -14.23 6.88
CA GLU A 156 -15.10 -14.65 7.62
C GLU A 156 -15.07 -14.02 9.00
N ARG A 157 -16.19 -13.45 9.45
CA ARG A 157 -16.32 -12.98 10.82
C ARG A 157 -16.11 -14.14 11.79
N THR A 158 -15.37 -13.88 12.87
CA THR A 158 -15.17 -14.83 13.97
C THR A 158 -15.57 -14.22 15.31
N GLU A 159 -16.05 -15.03 16.21
CA GLU A 159 -16.40 -14.63 17.58
C GLU A 159 -15.22 -14.73 18.57
N GLU A 160 -14.05 -15.23 18.11
CA GLU A 160 -12.83 -15.40 18.90
C GLU A 160 -11.87 -14.20 18.82
#